data_583649799470ed605bcaac3c29adbac9
#
_entry.id   583649799470ed605bcaac3c29adbac9
#
_cell.length_a   1.000
_cell.length_b   1.000
_cell.length_c   1.000
_cell.angle_alpha   90.00
_cell.angle_beta   90.00
_cell.angle_gamma   90.00
#
_symmetry.space_group_name_H-M   'P 1'
#
loop_
_entity.id
_entity.type
_entity.pdbx_description
1 polymer ?
#
loop_
_entity_poly.entity_id
_entity_poly.type
_entity_poly.pdbx_seq_one_letter_code
_entity_poly.pdbx_strand_id
1 'polypeptide(L)'
;PWILQVDSNDGPGFSREFLELPETEALLPKVTRIIPEYSIIGTLLEHSKEPVLVASSNKGLLQHDGFSWEVSGNHFASKEQLSSRAETFVSILHKWIDGMDVEQKKVLIEDLFSTIEASGSENLSEIQAGGLKSFTAMLKRIESFAPESR
;
A
#
# COMPACT_ATOMS: atom_id res chain seq x y z
N PRO A 1 11.03 8.75 -26.41
CA PRO A 1 10.20 8.09 -25.41
C PRO A 1 8.81 8.69 -25.44
N TRP A 2 7.80 7.83 -25.54
CA TRP A 2 6.39 8.21 -25.69
C TRP A 2 5.75 8.61 -24.34
N ILE A 3 6.37 8.25 -23.21
CA ILE A 3 5.88 8.56 -21.87
C ILE A 3 6.44 9.93 -21.45
N LEU A 4 5.54 10.88 -21.21
CA LEU A 4 5.86 12.21 -20.72
C LEU A 4 5.85 12.27 -19.19
N GLN A 5 4.86 11.68 -18.57
CA GLN A 5 4.64 11.62 -17.11
C GLN A 5 3.92 10.34 -16.73
N VAL A 6 4.15 9.88 -15.52
CA VAL A 6 3.45 8.77 -14.86
C VAL A 6 3.03 9.25 -13.49
N ASP A 7 1.74 9.16 -13.18
CA ASP A 7 1.20 9.44 -11.85
C ASP A 7 0.81 8.11 -11.20
N SER A 8 1.51 7.77 -10.11
CA SER A 8 1.22 6.57 -9.30
C SER A 8 0.33 6.96 -8.13
N ASN A 9 -0.94 6.63 -8.23
CA ASN A 9 -1.95 6.95 -7.23
C ASN A 9 -2.08 5.79 -6.25
N ASP A 10 -1.39 5.89 -5.12
CA ASP A 10 -1.31 4.91 -4.05
C ASP A 10 -0.91 3.50 -4.54
N GLY A 11 -0.12 3.45 -5.62
CA GLY A 11 0.43 2.21 -6.14
C GLY A 11 1.56 1.69 -5.26
N PRO A 12 1.73 0.37 -5.12
CA PRO A 12 2.88 -0.22 -4.44
C PRO A 12 4.16 0.11 -5.18
N GLY A 13 5.28 -0.01 -4.49
CA GLY A 13 6.61 0.08 -5.10
C GLY A 13 6.98 -1.15 -5.92
N PHE A 14 8.26 -1.32 -6.12
CA PHE A 14 8.82 -2.41 -6.91
C PHE A 14 9.93 -3.12 -6.14
N SER A 15 10.42 -4.24 -6.65
CA SER A 15 11.63 -4.84 -6.13
C SER A 15 12.85 -3.96 -6.44
N ARG A 16 13.89 -4.08 -5.64
CA ARG A 16 15.14 -3.33 -5.84
C ARG A 16 15.74 -3.61 -7.22
N GLU A 17 15.76 -4.88 -7.61
CA GLU A 17 16.29 -5.30 -8.90
C GLU A 17 15.57 -4.64 -10.07
N PHE A 18 14.24 -4.46 -9.96
CA PHE A 18 13.45 -3.77 -10.98
C PHE A 18 13.75 -2.27 -11.03
N LEU A 19 13.94 -1.63 -9.87
CA LEU A 19 14.28 -0.21 -9.80
C LEU A 19 15.67 0.09 -10.37
N GLU A 20 16.60 -0.85 -10.29
CA GLU A 20 17.98 -0.74 -10.79
C GLU A 20 18.12 -1.06 -12.30
N LEU A 21 17.04 -1.43 -12.98
CA LEU A 21 17.09 -1.60 -14.44
C LEU A 21 17.29 -0.25 -15.14
N PRO A 22 18.20 -0.13 -16.12
CA PRO A 22 18.48 1.13 -16.81
C PRO A 22 17.23 1.76 -17.46
N GLU A 23 16.32 0.94 -17.97
CA GLU A 23 15.05 1.39 -18.54
C GLU A 23 14.13 1.99 -17.48
N THR A 24 14.12 1.41 -16.28
CA THR A 24 13.36 1.91 -15.14
C THR A 24 13.97 3.21 -14.64
N GLU A 25 15.29 3.26 -14.39
CA GLU A 25 15.98 4.47 -13.95
C GLU A 25 15.72 5.67 -14.88
N ALA A 26 15.68 5.44 -16.20
CA ALA A 26 15.38 6.48 -17.17
C ALA A 26 13.93 7.03 -17.06
N LEU A 27 13.00 6.27 -16.50
CA LEU A 27 11.60 6.66 -16.30
C LEU A 27 11.34 7.30 -14.94
N LEU A 28 12.12 6.98 -13.91
CA LEU A 28 11.91 7.47 -12.54
C LEU A 28 11.78 8.99 -12.43
N PRO A 29 12.53 9.83 -13.17
CA PRO A 29 12.34 11.28 -13.12
C PRO A 29 10.94 11.75 -13.51
N LYS A 30 10.22 10.94 -14.31
CA LYS A 30 8.88 11.25 -14.82
C LYS A 30 7.76 10.75 -13.92
N VAL A 31 8.09 9.99 -12.88
CA VAL A 31 7.10 9.42 -11.96
C VAL A 31 6.80 10.41 -10.85
N THR A 32 5.54 10.70 -10.63
CA THR A 32 5.02 11.36 -9.44
C THR A 32 4.27 10.33 -8.60
N ARG A 33 4.64 10.19 -7.33
CA ARG A 33 3.92 9.35 -6.39
C ARG A 33 2.98 10.21 -5.57
N ILE A 34 1.72 9.82 -5.53
CA ILE A 34 0.68 10.48 -4.74
C ILE A 34 0.08 9.41 -3.83
N ILE A 35 0.13 9.62 -2.53
CA ILE A 35 -0.42 8.67 -1.56
C ILE A 35 -1.23 9.41 -0.49
N PRO A 36 -2.31 8.80 0.06
CA PRO A 36 -3.06 9.42 1.15
C PRO A 36 -2.28 9.36 2.47
N GLU A 37 -2.67 10.18 3.43
CA GLU A 37 -2.04 10.25 4.76
C GLU A 37 -2.10 8.92 5.55
N TYR A 38 -2.99 8.00 5.19
CA TYR A 38 -3.06 6.64 5.71
C TYR A 38 -2.92 5.65 4.56
N SER A 39 -1.76 5.64 3.92
CA SER A 39 -1.46 4.69 2.87
C SER A 39 -0.81 3.43 3.45
N ILE A 40 -1.34 2.28 3.07
CA ILE A 40 -0.72 0.98 3.31
C ILE A 40 -0.14 0.48 1.99
N ILE A 41 -0.95 0.49 0.93
CA ILE A 41 -0.55 -0.06 -0.39
C ILE A 41 0.59 0.76 -0.98
N GLY A 42 0.48 2.08 -0.97
CA GLY A 42 1.50 2.98 -1.53
C GLY A 42 2.82 3.01 -0.75
N THR A 43 2.88 2.35 0.41
CA THR A 43 4.12 2.22 1.19
C THR A 43 4.75 0.83 1.10
N LEU A 44 4.10 -0.12 0.42
CA LEU A 44 4.65 -1.46 0.22
C LEU A 44 5.79 -1.44 -0.80
N LEU A 45 6.78 -2.31 -0.58
CA LEU A 45 7.96 -2.48 -1.43
C LEU A 45 8.87 -1.23 -1.47
N GLU A 46 9.84 -1.21 -2.39
CA GLU A 46 10.81 -0.12 -2.49
C GLU A 46 10.33 0.98 -3.43
N HIS A 47 10.73 2.19 -3.12
CA HIS A 47 10.38 3.38 -3.89
C HIS A 47 11.61 4.24 -4.13
N SER A 48 11.67 4.86 -5.30
CA SER A 48 12.79 5.72 -5.71
C SER A 48 12.58 7.19 -5.38
N LYS A 49 11.37 7.59 -4.97
CA LYS A 49 11.01 8.99 -4.69
C LYS A 49 10.09 9.12 -3.50
N GLU A 50 10.25 10.23 -2.80
CA GLU A 50 9.29 10.66 -1.79
C GLU A 50 7.91 10.93 -2.40
N PRO A 51 6.84 10.53 -1.73
CA PRO A 51 5.49 10.77 -2.21
C PRO A 51 5.00 12.19 -1.93
N VAL A 52 4.05 12.65 -2.74
CA VAL A 52 3.16 13.74 -2.38
C VAL A 52 2.06 13.17 -1.51
N LEU A 53 1.97 13.62 -0.26
CA LEU A 53 0.94 13.19 0.68
C LEU A 53 -0.33 14.02 0.51
N VAL A 54 -1.48 13.35 0.44
CA VAL A 54 -2.78 14.01 0.25
C VAL A 54 -3.77 13.67 1.36
N ALA A 55 -4.67 14.59 1.62
CA ALA A 55 -5.79 14.37 2.53
C ALA A 55 -6.85 13.49 1.87
N SER A 56 -7.55 12.69 2.66
CA SER A 56 -8.70 11.89 2.23
C SER A 56 -9.86 12.05 3.20
N SER A 57 -11.07 12.11 2.67
CA SER A 57 -12.31 12.08 3.44
C SER A 57 -12.64 10.69 4.01
N ASN A 58 -12.05 9.64 3.43
CA ASN A 58 -12.15 8.27 3.90
C ASN A 58 -11.16 7.97 5.04
N LYS A 59 -11.30 6.80 5.65
CA LYS A 59 -10.44 6.34 6.75
C LYS A 59 -9.85 4.95 6.45
N GLY A 60 -8.65 4.71 6.97
CA GLY A 60 -7.96 3.43 6.86
C GLY A 60 -7.76 3.01 5.40
N LEU A 61 -7.97 1.74 5.10
CA LEU A 61 -7.78 1.18 3.76
C LEU A 61 -8.64 1.84 2.67
N LEU A 62 -9.78 2.43 3.02
CA LEU A 62 -10.62 3.13 2.03
C LEU A 62 -9.98 4.42 1.50
N GLN A 63 -8.91 4.90 2.11
CA GLN A 63 -8.15 6.02 1.54
C GLN A 63 -7.43 5.63 0.23
N HIS A 64 -7.33 4.33 -0.07
CA HIS A 64 -6.87 3.85 -1.38
C HIS A 64 -7.79 4.28 -2.54
N ASP A 65 -9.06 4.57 -2.26
CA ASP A 65 -9.98 5.15 -3.24
C ASP A 65 -9.61 6.60 -3.53
N GLY A 66 -9.02 6.86 -4.69
CA GLY A 66 -8.60 8.19 -5.13
C GLY A 66 -9.75 9.20 -5.26
N PHE A 67 -11.01 8.74 -5.40
CA PHE A 67 -12.17 9.63 -5.40
C PHE A 67 -12.50 10.20 -4.02
N SER A 68 -11.91 9.65 -2.97
CA SER A 68 -12.01 10.18 -1.60
C SER A 68 -10.96 11.25 -1.29
N TRP A 69 -10.01 11.50 -2.19
CA TRP A 69 -8.94 12.46 -1.96
C TRP A 69 -9.45 13.88 -2.07
N GLU A 70 -9.10 14.68 -1.08
CA GLU A 70 -9.59 16.05 -0.98
C GLU A 70 -8.89 16.96 -2.00
N VAL A 71 -9.66 17.85 -2.62
CA VAL A 71 -9.18 18.80 -3.62
C VAL A 71 -9.26 20.22 -3.05
N SER A 72 -8.21 20.99 -3.24
CA SER A 72 -8.13 22.40 -2.89
C SER A 72 -7.73 23.22 -4.13
N GLY A 73 -8.70 23.94 -4.70
CA GLY A 73 -8.50 24.66 -5.96
C GLY A 73 -8.28 23.69 -7.13
N ASN A 74 -7.08 23.69 -7.71
CA ASN A 74 -6.68 22.86 -8.85
C ASN A 74 -5.70 21.75 -8.50
N HIS A 75 -5.53 21.43 -7.22
CA HIS A 75 -4.60 20.41 -6.73
C HIS A 75 -5.21 19.63 -5.55
N PHE A 76 -4.62 18.50 -5.21
CA PHE A 76 -4.98 17.78 -4.00
C PHE A 76 -4.57 18.56 -2.75
N ALA A 77 -5.40 18.49 -1.70
CA ALA A 77 -5.07 19.03 -0.39
C ALA A 77 -3.88 18.27 0.19
N SER A 78 -2.72 18.93 0.30
CA SER A 78 -1.48 18.29 0.74
C SER A 78 -1.44 18.05 2.25
N LYS A 79 -0.70 17.03 2.65
CA LYS A 79 -0.34 16.73 4.03
C LYS A 79 1.19 16.74 4.17
N GLU A 80 1.68 17.10 5.34
CA GLU A 80 3.12 17.14 5.61
C GLU A 80 3.68 15.78 6.03
N GLN A 81 2.85 14.94 6.65
CA GLN A 81 3.27 13.66 7.23
C GLN A 81 2.18 12.61 7.09
N LEU A 82 2.58 11.34 7.05
CA LEU A 82 1.67 10.22 7.26
C LEU A 82 1.03 10.32 8.66
N SER A 83 -0.15 9.75 8.80
CA SER A 83 -0.74 9.64 10.13
C SER A 83 0.13 8.73 11.03
N SER A 84 0.28 9.07 12.30
CA SER A 84 1.11 8.29 13.25
C SER A 84 0.67 6.81 13.34
N ARG A 85 -0.62 6.55 13.12
CA ARG A 85 -1.14 5.17 13.06
C ARG A 85 -0.68 4.45 11.79
N ALA A 86 -0.65 5.14 10.66
CA ALA A 86 -0.14 4.58 9.42
C ALA A 86 1.35 4.26 9.55
N GLU A 87 2.15 5.19 10.05
CA GLU A 87 3.59 4.98 10.26
C GLU A 87 3.87 3.77 11.15
N THR A 88 3.15 3.64 12.27
CA THR A 88 3.30 2.49 13.17
C THR A 88 2.93 1.19 12.47
N PHE A 89 1.78 1.15 11.80
CA PHE A 89 1.32 -0.05 11.09
C PHE A 89 2.26 -0.45 9.97
N VAL A 90 2.67 0.50 9.14
CA VAL A 90 3.61 0.29 8.03
C VAL A 90 4.96 -0.20 8.55
N SER A 91 5.48 0.37 9.64
CA SER A 91 6.74 -0.07 10.24
C SER A 91 6.68 -1.53 10.73
N ILE A 92 5.56 -1.93 11.33
CA ILE A 92 5.34 -3.33 11.77
C ILE A 92 5.24 -4.24 10.55
N LEU A 93 4.46 -3.85 9.55
CA LEU A 93 4.24 -4.64 8.34
C LEU A 93 5.55 -4.85 7.55
N HIS A 94 6.36 -3.80 7.39
CA HIS A 94 7.66 -3.89 6.73
C HIS A 94 8.59 -4.85 7.46
N LYS A 95 8.77 -4.67 8.77
CA LYS A 95 9.62 -5.58 9.57
C LYS A 95 9.20 -7.03 9.44
N TRP A 96 7.91 -7.27 9.34
CA TRP A 96 7.35 -8.59 9.22
C TRP A 96 7.56 -9.16 7.80
N ILE A 97 7.27 -8.38 6.74
CA ILE A 97 7.49 -8.80 5.34
C ILE A 97 9.00 -9.01 5.07
N ASP A 98 9.86 -8.16 5.62
CA ASP A 98 11.31 -8.28 5.46
C ASP A 98 11.87 -9.54 6.11
N GLY A 99 11.23 -10.02 7.19
CA GLY A 99 11.58 -11.27 7.86
C GLY A 99 11.10 -12.53 7.14
N MET A 100 10.30 -12.41 6.07
CA MET A 100 9.77 -13.54 5.31
C MET A 100 10.66 -13.93 4.15
N ASP A 101 10.79 -15.23 3.92
CA ASP A 101 11.35 -15.75 2.68
C ASP A 101 10.35 -15.62 1.51
N VAL A 102 10.80 -15.97 0.30
CA VAL A 102 10.00 -15.80 -0.93
C VAL A 102 8.74 -16.67 -0.91
N GLU A 103 8.83 -17.90 -0.36
CA GLU A 103 7.70 -18.81 -0.32
C GLU A 103 6.65 -18.34 0.70
N GLN A 104 7.08 -17.84 1.85
CA GLN A 104 6.21 -17.23 2.85
C GLN A 104 5.47 -15.99 2.31
N LYS A 105 6.16 -15.14 1.55
CA LYS A 105 5.55 -13.98 0.88
C LYS A 105 4.49 -14.41 -0.14
N LYS A 106 4.78 -15.45 -0.91
CA LYS A 106 3.84 -16.01 -1.88
C LYS A 106 2.58 -16.54 -1.20
N VAL A 107 2.74 -17.38 -0.17
CA VAL A 107 1.61 -17.92 0.61
C VAL A 107 0.77 -16.80 1.22
N LEU A 108 1.40 -15.74 1.74
CA LEU A 108 0.70 -14.58 2.27
C LEU A 108 -0.19 -13.90 1.21
N ILE A 109 0.34 -13.69 0.02
CA ILE A 109 -0.41 -13.05 -1.07
C ILE A 109 -1.56 -13.96 -1.52
N GLU A 110 -1.32 -15.25 -1.69
CA GLU A 110 -2.35 -16.22 -2.06
C GLU A 110 -3.47 -16.29 -1.00
N ASP A 111 -3.12 -16.32 0.29
CA ASP A 111 -4.10 -16.31 1.40
C ASP A 111 -4.89 -15.00 1.45
N LEU A 112 -4.25 -13.87 1.18
CA LEU A 112 -4.92 -12.57 1.11
C LEU A 112 -5.99 -12.55 0.01
N PHE A 113 -5.62 -12.93 -1.20
CA PHE A 113 -6.56 -12.96 -2.33
C PHE A 113 -7.67 -14.00 -2.12
N SER A 114 -7.34 -15.19 -1.63
CA SER A 114 -8.33 -16.22 -1.30
C SER A 114 -9.33 -15.76 -0.24
N THR A 115 -8.87 -14.96 0.73
CA THR A 115 -9.75 -14.38 1.76
C THR A 115 -10.68 -13.32 1.17
N ILE A 116 -10.19 -12.50 0.25
CA ILE A 116 -10.99 -11.50 -0.49
C ILE A 116 -12.05 -12.21 -1.34
N GLU A 117 -11.66 -13.22 -2.11
CA GLU A 117 -12.58 -14.02 -2.93
C GLU A 117 -13.65 -14.72 -2.08
N ALA A 118 -13.25 -15.35 -0.98
CA ALA A 118 -14.16 -16.04 -0.07
C ALA A 118 -15.14 -15.10 0.65
N SER A 119 -14.81 -13.80 0.76
CA SER A 119 -15.72 -12.80 1.34
C SER A 119 -16.92 -12.51 0.43
N GLY A 120 -16.86 -12.88 -0.85
CA GLY A 120 -17.87 -12.56 -1.85
C GLY A 120 -18.00 -11.06 -2.13
N SER A 121 -17.05 -10.26 -1.66
CA SER A 121 -17.08 -8.81 -1.82
C SER A 121 -16.65 -8.41 -3.22
N GLU A 122 -17.45 -7.61 -3.90
CA GLU A 122 -17.16 -7.12 -5.24
C GLU A 122 -16.31 -5.83 -5.23
N ASN A 123 -16.18 -5.20 -4.06
CA ASN A 123 -15.44 -3.94 -3.91
C ASN A 123 -14.87 -3.76 -2.49
N LEU A 124 -13.91 -2.82 -2.35
CA LEU A 124 -13.24 -2.51 -1.08
C LEU A 124 -14.20 -2.04 0.02
N SER A 125 -15.28 -1.37 -0.33
CA SER A 125 -16.28 -0.89 0.65
C SER A 125 -17.01 -2.05 1.31
N GLU A 126 -17.31 -3.11 0.57
CA GLU A 126 -17.91 -4.34 1.10
C GLU A 126 -16.93 -5.12 1.98
N ILE A 127 -15.67 -5.20 1.57
CA ILE A 127 -14.58 -5.77 2.38
C ILE A 127 -14.50 -5.02 3.71
N GLN A 128 -14.59 -3.71 3.71
CA GLN A 128 -14.59 -2.93 4.95
C GLN A 128 -15.86 -3.10 5.77
N ALA A 129 -17.04 -3.16 5.16
CA ALA A 129 -18.31 -3.35 5.86
C ALA A 129 -18.42 -4.75 6.51
N GLY A 130 -17.87 -5.78 5.85
CA GLY A 130 -17.71 -7.14 6.41
C GLY A 130 -16.46 -7.30 7.28
N GLY A 131 -15.59 -6.33 7.30
CA GLY A 131 -14.14 -6.43 7.22
C GLY A 131 -13.36 -6.23 8.49
N LEU A 132 -13.88 -5.70 9.60
CA LEU A 132 -13.05 -5.69 10.82
C LEU A 132 -12.79 -7.12 11.33
N LYS A 133 -13.74 -8.03 11.13
CA LYS A 133 -13.57 -9.46 11.47
C LYS A 133 -12.65 -10.18 10.50
N SER A 134 -12.77 -9.94 9.20
CA SER A 134 -11.93 -10.57 8.18
C SER A 134 -10.51 -10.03 8.23
N PHE A 135 -10.32 -8.73 8.42
CA PHE A 135 -9.00 -8.12 8.59
C PHE A 135 -8.32 -8.56 9.90
N THR A 136 -9.08 -8.69 10.99
CA THR A 136 -8.53 -9.19 12.27
C THR A 136 -8.22 -10.69 12.19
N ALA A 137 -8.99 -11.47 11.44
CA ALA A 137 -8.70 -12.87 11.18
C ALA A 137 -7.44 -13.02 10.30
N MET A 138 -7.29 -12.17 9.31
CA MET A 138 -6.10 -12.09 8.47
C MET A 138 -4.87 -11.71 9.30
N LEU A 139 -4.94 -10.68 10.15
CA LEU A 139 -3.83 -10.29 11.04
C LEU A 139 -3.46 -11.41 12.01
N LYS A 140 -4.43 -12.12 12.60
CA LYS A 140 -4.16 -13.27 13.46
C LYS A 140 -3.49 -14.43 12.72
N ARG A 141 -3.87 -14.66 11.47
CA ARG A 141 -3.25 -15.67 10.64
C ARG A 141 -1.82 -15.29 10.26
N ILE A 142 -1.61 -14.02 9.98
CA ILE A 142 -0.31 -13.38 9.79
C ILE A 142 0.57 -13.55 11.04
N GLU A 143 0.05 -13.29 12.23
CA GLU A 143 0.76 -13.50 13.49
C GLU A 143 1.14 -14.97 13.71
N SER A 144 0.34 -15.92 13.21
CA SER A 144 0.66 -17.35 13.30
C SER A 144 1.82 -17.81 12.41
N PHE A 145 2.22 -17.00 11.43
CA PHE A 145 3.40 -17.23 10.59
C PHE A 145 4.65 -16.45 11.07
N ALA A 146 4.49 -15.59 12.08
CA ALA A 146 5.64 -14.92 12.67
C ALA A 146 6.58 -15.97 13.28
N PRO A 147 7.88 -15.99 12.95
CA PRO A 147 8.82 -16.87 13.62
C PRO A 147 8.77 -16.56 15.11
N GLU A 148 8.57 -17.60 15.92
CA GLU A 148 8.65 -17.48 17.38
C GLU A 148 9.97 -16.76 17.71
N SER A 149 9.87 -15.58 18.29
CA SER A 149 11.03 -14.84 18.79
C SER A 149 11.72 -15.68 19.85
N ARG A 150 12.80 -16.33 19.45
CA ARG A 150 13.75 -16.96 20.36
C ARG A 150 14.74 -15.92 20.89
#